data_eda9dba229764c2ec9531c6f3a673a0e
#
_entry.id   eda9dba229764c2ec9531c6f3a673a0e
#
_cell.length_a   1.000
_cell.length_b   1.000
_cell.length_c   1.000
_cell.angle_alpha   90.00
_cell.angle_beta   90.00
_cell.angle_gamma   90.00
#
_symmetry.space_group_name_H-M   'P 1'
#
loop_
_entity.id
_entity.type
_entity.pdbx_description
1 polymer ?
#
loop_
_entity_poly.entity_id
_entity_poly.type
_entity_poly.pdbx_seq_one_letter_code
_entity_poly.pdbx_strand_id
1 'polypeptide(L)'
;MKRFPFRRFLSRLAVLCLLGSLAACGAGAEAAGSGVEKLALTGGGAIYRYTAPDGQEIYLVADERQEPVLHREDVNFDGVEDVVALTRLGASNAFYDFFVWDGRQYVYATPPGQEAGLANYGLDADRGYVWTQANNGMAGLECEYGVYRWQGTELAPVRVLRAETSSRWQDSPDGSYSFAIVYDTRILHAAVTDYTADVYEGSVIWEKDFSMEEEGFDGAQAWDEMDAALTAGL
;
A
#
# COMPACT_ATOMS: atom_id res chain seq x y z
N MET A 1 9.28 -20.31 -16.91
CA MET A 1 8.96 -19.24 -15.97
C MET A 1 7.85 -18.38 -16.59
N LYS A 2 6.64 -18.43 -16.04
CA LYS A 2 5.55 -17.54 -16.49
C LYS A 2 5.83 -16.17 -15.87
N ARG A 3 6.12 -15.17 -16.71
CA ARG A 3 6.26 -13.78 -16.26
C ARG A 3 4.95 -13.35 -15.63
N PHE A 4 5.01 -12.88 -14.40
CA PHE A 4 3.85 -12.34 -13.70
C PHE A 4 3.33 -11.15 -14.51
N PRO A 5 2.06 -11.08 -14.88
CA PRO A 5 1.57 -9.99 -15.73
C PRO A 5 1.25 -8.76 -14.88
N PHE A 6 2.25 -8.17 -14.23
CA PHE A 6 2.11 -6.91 -13.49
C PHE A 6 1.47 -5.82 -14.38
N ARG A 7 1.82 -5.82 -15.67
CA ARG A 7 1.16 -4.98 -16.69
C ARG A 7 -0.36 -5.21 -16.78
N ARG A 8 -0.85 -6.43 -16.52
CA ARG A 8 -2.31 -6.71 -16.52
C ARG A 8 -2.97 -6.24 -15.22
N PHE A 9 -2.24 -6.15 -14.13
CA PHE A 9 -2.73 -5.60 -12.87
C PHE A 9 -2.81 -4.07 -12.97
N LEU A 10 -1.75 -3.40 -13.44
CA LEU A 10 -1.73 -1.95 -13.67
C LEU A 10 -2.76 -1.49 -14.72
N SER A 11 -2.91 -2.22 -15.85
CA SER A 11 -3.91 -1.86 -16.85
C SER A 11 -5.36 -2.02 -16.37
N ARG A 12 -5.61 -2.90 -15.42
CA ARG A 12 -6.95 -3.04 -14.81
C ARG A 12 -7.21 -2.02 -13.71
N LEU A 13 -6.18 -1.64 -12.94
CA LEU A 13 -6.31 -0.61 -11.91
C LEU A 13 -6.43 0.81 -12.52
N ALA A 14 -5.63 1.14 -13.54
CA ALA A 14 -5.72 2.43 -14.24
C ALA A 14 -7.08 2.64 -14.93
N VAL A 15 -7.72 1.57 -15.39
CA VAL A 15 -9.09 1.62 -15.94
C VAL A 15 -10.15 1.74 -14.86
N LEU A 16 -9.91 1.19 -13.65
CA LEU A 16 -10.86 1.35 -12.54
C LEU A 16 -10.87 2.77 -11.95
N CYS A 17 -9.75 3.48 -11.94
CA CYS A 17 -9.70 4.86 -11.47
C CYS A 17 -10.40 5.87 -12.40
N LEU A 18 -10.57 5.55 -13.69
CA LEU A 18 -11.20 6.42 -14.69
C LEU A 18 -12.68 6.13 -14.93
N LEU A 19 -13.23 5.04 -14.42
CA LEU A 19 -14.63 4.63 -14.58
C LEU A 19 -15.36 4.40 -13.25
N GLY A 20 -14.94 5.09 -12.19
CA GLY A 20 -15.54 5.06 -10.85
C GLY A 20 -16.92 5.75 -10.76
N SER A 21 -17.77 5.53 -11.76
CA SER A 21 -19.19 5.72 -11.62
C SER A 21 -19.92 4.58 -12.34
N LEU A 22 -20.56 3.70 -11.52
CA LEU A 22 -21.55 2.70 -11.91
C LEU A 22 -21.03 1.47 -12.66
N ALA A 23 -20.68 0.41 -11.92
CA ALA A 23 -21.29 -0.92 -12.07
C ALA A 23 -20.58 -1.93 -11.14
N ALA A 24 -20.98 -1.97 -9.89
CA ALA A 24 -20.85 -3.18 -9.08
C ALA A 24 -21.87 -4.18 -9.62
N CYS A 25 -21.40 -5.18 -10.33
CA CYS A 25 -22.17 -6.36 -10.63
C CYS A 25 -21.40 -7.58 -10.19
N GLY A 26 -21.76 -8.08 -9.03
CA GLY A 26 -22.19 -9.45 -8.83
C GLY A 26 -21.12 -10.46 -8.46
N ALA A 27 -20.79 -10.55 -7.19
CA ALA A 27 -20.84 -11.80 -6.44
C ALA A 27 -21.09 -11.36 -4.99
N GLY A 28 -22.10 -11.89 -4.35
CA GLY A 28 -22.74 -11.42 -3.13
C GLY A 28 -21.81 -11.11 -1.97
N ALA A 29 -21.29 -9.91 -1.93
CA ALA A 29 -20.99 -9.26 -0.69
C ALA A 29 -22.30 -8.67 -0.22
N GLU A 30 -23.02 -9.39 0.65
CA GLU A 30 -23.96 -8.72 1.53
C GLU A 30 -23.19 -7.57 2.16
N ALA A 31 -23.60 -6.35 1.85
CA ALA A 31 -23.31 -5.21 2.68
C ALA A 31 -23.99 -5.52 4.03
N ALA A 32 -23.32 -6.26 4.89
CA ALA A 32 -23.65 -6.35 6.29
C ALA A 32 -23.72 -4.90 6.74
N GLY A 33 -24.87 -4.45 7.14
CA GLY A 33 -25.05 -3.13 7.70
C GLY A 33 -23.93 -2.95 8.74
N SER A 34 -23.13 -1.93 8.55
CA SER A 34 -21.87 -1.73 9.23
C SER A 34 -22.08 -1.89 10.74
N GLY A 35 -21.62 -3.02 11.32
CA GLY A 35 -21.54 -3.18 12.77
C GLY A 35 -20.45 -2.27 13.34
N VAL A 36 -20.22 -1.13 12.72
CA VAL A 36 -19.18 -0.15 13.04
C VAL A 36 -19.80 1.00 13.80
N GLU A 37 -19.30 1.26 14.98
CA GLU A 37 -19.73 2.36 15.84
C GLU A 37 -18.59 3.37 16.02
N LYS A 38 -18.85 4.63 15.73
CA LYS A 38 -17.89 5.72 16.00
C LYS A 38 -17.90 6.06 17.48
N LEU A 39 -16.76 5.91 18.15
CA LEU A 39 -16.63 6.11 19.58
C LEU A 39 -16.10 7.49 19.95
N ALA A 40 -15.04 7.95 19.27
CA ALA A 40 -14.35 9.18 19.64
C ALA A 40 -13.66 9.81 18.43
N LEU A 41 -13.39 11.13 18.53
CA LEU A 41 -12.49 11.85 17.65
C LEU A 41 -11.09 11.90 18.30
N THR A 42 -10.07 11.79 17.46
CA THR A 42 -8.66 11.99 17.84
C THR A 42 -8.11 13.20 17.08
N GLY A 43 -6.89 13.66 17.37
CA GLY A 43 -6.28 14.83 16.72
C GLY A 43 -6.02 14.72 15.22
N GLY A 44 -6.44 13.65 14.56
CA GLY A 44 -6.25 13.43 13.11
C GLY A 44 -7.09 12.28 12.57
N GLY A 45 -8.02 11.75 13.34
CA GLY A 45 -8.88 10.66 12.93
C GLY A 45 -10.01 10.40 13.93
N ALA A 46 -10.68 9.29 13.76
CA ALA A 46 -11.72 8.82 14.66
C ALA A 46 -11.48 7.36 15.04
N ILE A 47 -11.85 7.00 16.26
CA ILE A 47 -11.86 5.63 16.73
C ILE A 47 -13.22 5.02 16.44
N TYR A 48 -13.21 3.87 15.83
CA TYR A 48 -14.38 3.07 15.53
C TYR A 48 -14.27 1.71 16.20
N ARG A 49 -15.41 1.16 16.59
CA ARG A 49 -15.54 -0.20 17.09
C ARG A 49 -16.33 -1.03 16.07
N TYR A 50 -15.80 -2.18 15.74
CA TYR A 50 -16.47 -3.21 14.97
C TYR A 50 -16.65 -4.45 15.83
N THR A 51 -17.85 -5.04 15.82
CA THR A 51 -18.10 -6.32 16.48
C THR A 51 -18.07 -7.41 15.43
N ALA A 52 -17.07 -8.27 15.48
CA ALA A 52 -16.90 -9.41 14.57
C ALA A 52 -18.01 -10.46 14.81
N PRO A 53 -18.27 -11.40 13.87
CA PRO A 53 -19.32 -12.40 14.00
C PRO A 53 -19.20 -13.32 15.20
N ASP A 54 -18.00 -13.52 15.73
CA ASP A 54 -17.71 -14.28 16.95
C ASP A 54 -17.95 -13.49 18.24
N GLY A 55 -18.30 -12.21 18.12
CA GLY A 55 -18.53 -11.29 19.24
C GLY A 55 -17.29 -10.52 19.71
N GLN A 56 -16.13 -10.72 19.09
CA GLN A 56 -14.93 -9.94 19.40
C GLN A 56 -15.11 -8.48 18.96
N GLU A 57 -14.68 -7.56 19.81
CA GLU A 57 -14.59 -6.14 19.47
C GLU A 57 -13.23 -5.83 18.86
N ILE A 58 -13.24 -5.25 17.66
CA ILE A 58 -12.07 -4.75 16.94
C ILE A 58 -12.13 -3.22 16.94
N TYR A 59 -11.03 -2.59 17.36
CA TYR A 59 -10.92 -1.13 17.39
C TYR A 59 -10.07 -0.65 16.23
N LEU A 60 -10.60 0.31 15.46
CA LEU A 60 -10.01 0.86 14.25
C LEU A 60 -9.74 2.34 14.42
N VAL A 61 -8.65 2.83 13.86
CA VAL A 61 -8.42 4.27 13.68
C VAL A 61 -8.55 4.59 12.20
N ALA A 62 -9.50 5.45 11.84
CA ALA A 62 -9.74 5.84 10.46
C ALA A 62 -9.81 7.36 10.33
N ASP A 63 -9.79 7.87 9.09
CA ASP A 63 -10.00 9.29 8.82
C ASP A 63 -11.36 9.72 9.41
N GLU A 64 -11.40 10.86 10.09
CA GLU A 64 -12.62 11.37 10.73
C GLU A 64 -13.78 11.63 9.73
N ARG A 65 -13.42 11.84 8.46
CA ARG A 65 -14.35 12.16 7.37
C ARG A 65 -14.86 10.93 6.65
N GLN A 66 -14.31 9.76 6.96
CA GLN A 66 -14.64 8.51 6.28
C GLN A 66 -14.87 7.39 7.30
N GLU A 67 -16.10 6.85 7.29
CA GLU A 67 -16.38 5.62 8.03
C GLU A 67 -15.59 4.45 7.41
N PRO A 68 -14.94 3.59 8.23
CA PRO A 68 -14.23 2.42 7.72
C PRO A 68 -15.19 1.50 6.95
N VAL A 69 -14.71 0.96 5.83
CA VAL A 69 -15.42 -0.07 5.09
C VAL A 69 -14.74 -1.40 5.35
N LEU A 70 -15.49 -2.35 5.91
CA LEU A 70 -14.97 -3.67 6.24
C LEU A 70 -15.47 -4.71 5.25
N HIS A 71 -14.60 -5.70 4.96
CA HIS A 71 -14.96 -6.91 4.24
C HIS A 71 -14.20 -8.10 4.81
N ARG A 72 -14.60 -9.30 4.36
CA ARG A 72 -13.99 -10.56 4.77
C ARG A 72 -13.19 -11.13 3.60
N GLU A 73 -11.93 -11.50 3.87
CA GLU A 73 -11.03 -12.07 2.87
C GLU A 73 -9.95 -12.91 3.58
N ASP A 74 -9.57 -14.03 3.03
CA ASP A 74 -8.46 -14.86 3.50
C ASP A 74 -7.13 -14.21 3.03
N VAL A 75 -6.60 -13.28 3.83
CA VAL A 75 -5.41 -12.51 3.45
C VAL A 75 -4.11 -13.24 3.80
N ASN A 76 -4.16 -14.23 4.70
CA ASN A 76 -3.01 -15.00 5.15
C ASN A 76 -2.92 -16.39 4.51
N PHE A 77 -3.88 -16.74 3.65
CA PHE A 77 -3.94 -17.99 2.86
C PHE A 77 -4.08 -19.25 3.71
N ASP A 78 -4.68 -19.16 4.90
CA ASP A 78 -4.89 -20.30 5.80
C ASP A 78 -6.27 -20.99 5.62
N GLY A 79 -7.11 -20.44 4.75
CA GLY A 79 -8.46 -20.92 4.46
C GLY A 79 -9.53 -20.38 5.39
N VAL A 80 -9.18 -19.46 6.29
CA VAL A 80 -10.13 -18.76 7.17
C VAL A 80 -10.23 -17.29 6.73
N GLU A 81 -11.44 -16.76 6.69
CA GLU A 81 -11.63 -15.36 6.35
C GLU A 81 -11.22 -14.45 7.50
N ASP A 82 -10.37 -13.49 7.19
CA ASP A 82 -9.91 -12.43 8.05
C ASP A 82 -10.81 -11.18 7.94
N VAL A 83 -10.55 -10.16 8.74
CA VAL A 83 -11.21 -8.85 8.64
C VAL A 83 -10.24 -7.86 8.01
N VAL A 84 -10.67 -7.26 6.90
CA VAL A 84 -9.94 -6.20 6.20
C VAL A 84 -10.73 -4.91 6.33
N ALA A 85 -10.08 -3.86 6.80
CA ALA A 85 -10.69 -2.55 7.00
C ALA A 85 -10.03 -1.50 6.10
N LEU A 86 -10.80 -0.93 5.17
CA LEU A 86 -10.42 0.30 4.48
C LEU A 86 -10.60 1.46 5.46
N THR A 87 -9.49 2.02 5.95
CA THR A 87 -9.49 3.03 7.02
C THR A 87 -9.19 4.44 6.53
N ARG A 88 -8.60 4.57 5.35
CA ARG A 88 -8.29 5.87 4.75
C ARG A 88 -8.28 5.82 3.23
N LEU A 89 -8.79 6.89 2.61
CA LEU A 89 -8.67 7.15 1.17
C LEU A 89 -7.84 8.42 0.93
N GLY A 90 -6.76 8.29 0.17
CA GLY A 90 -6.04 9.40 -0.43
C GLY A 90 -6.49 9.64 -1.88
N ALA A 91 -5.84 10.57 -2.57
CA ALA A 91 -6.15 10.90 -3.97
C ALA A 91 -5.91 9.71 -4.93
N SER A 92 -4.90 8.88 -4.64
CA SER A 92 -4.50 7.73 -5.46
C SER A 92 -4.23 6.46 -4.65
N ASN A 93 -4.37 6.52 -3.32
CA ASN A 93 -4.12 5.39 -2.43
C ASN A 93 -5.32 5.11 -1.56
N ALA A 94 -5.68 3.83 -1.44
CA ALA A 94 -6.61 3.30 -0.45
C ALA A 94 -5.77 2.52 0.58
N PHE A 95 -5.98 2.79 1.87
CA PHE A 95 -5.18 2.19 2.94
C PHE A 95 -6.02 1.23 3.75
N TYR A 96 -5.47 0.04 3.97
CA TYR A 96 -6.15 -1.07 4.59
C TYR A 96 -5.41 -1.59 5.81
N ASP A 97 -6.16 -1.86 6.87
CA ASP A 97 -5.69 -2.57 8.05
C ASP A 97 -6.17 -4.01 8.00
N PHE A 98 -5.30 -4.94 8.38
CA PHE A 98 -5.60 -6.36 8.47
C PHE A 98 -5.75 -6.81 9.90
N PHE A 99 -6.78 -7.60 10.17
CA PHE A 99 -7.02 -8.29 11.43
C PHE A 99 -7.20 -9.77 11.10
N VAL A 100 -6.16 -10.56 11.34
CA VAL A 100 -6.15 -11.98 10.99
C VAL A 100 -6.62 -12.85 12.14
N TRP A 101 -7.31 -13.93 11.82
CA TRP A 101 -7.77 -14.90 12.80
C TRP A 101 -6.62 -15.83 13.22
N ASP A 102 -6.23 -15.84 14.50
CA ASP A 102 -5.16 -16.67 15.04
C ASP A 102 -5.63 -18.06 15.53
N GLY A 103 -6.90 -18.41 15.29
CA GLY A 103 -7.58 -19.59 15.80
C GLY A 103 -8.37 -19.33 17.10
N ARG A 104 -8.27 -18.14 17.69
CA ARG A 104 -8.95 -17.75 18.93
C ARG A 104 -9.54 -16.35 18.89
N GLN A 105 -8.87 -15.44 18.20
CA GLN A 105 -9.24 -14.02 18.11
C GLN A 105 -8.68 -13.39 16.83
N TYR A 106 -9.22 -12.24 16.46
CA TYR A 106 -8.64 -11.39 15.42
C TYR A 106 -7.48 -10.58 15.99
N VAL A 107 -6.32 -10.66 15.33
CA VAL A 107 -5.07 -9.97 15.71
C VAL A 107 -4.71 -8.95 14.65
N TYR A 108 -4.38 -7.73 15.07
CA TYR A 108 -3.89 -6.70 14.15
C TYR A 108 -2.55 -7.10 13.53
N ALA A 109 -2.46 -7.04 12.21
CA ALA A 109 -1.36 -7.62 11.44
C ALA A 109 -0.71 -6.67 10.43
N THR A 110 -1.03 -5.38 10.49
CA THR A 110 -0.38 -4.38 9.63
C THR A 110 1.11 -4.26 10.02
N PRO A 111 2.06 -4.31 9.06
CA PRO A 111 3.49 -4.30 9.37
C PRO A 111 3.94 -3.03 10.08
N PRO A 112 4.97 -3.10 10.93
CA PRO A 112 5.63 -1.92 11.48
C PRO A 112 6.12 -0.97 10.37
N GLY A 113 5.96 0.33 10.57
CA GLY A 113 6.29 1.35 9.56
C GLY A 113 5.18 1.61 8.55
N GLN A 114 4.07 0.85 8.64
CA GLN A 114 2.87 1.04 7.81
C GLN A 114 1.69 1.52 8.68
N GLU A 115 1.92 2.49 9.57
CA GLU A 115 0.91 3.00 10.51
C GLU A 115 -0.30 3.63 9.80
N ALA A 116 -0.14 3.91 8.53
CA ALA A 116 -1.21 4.38 7.67
C ALA A 116 -2.10 3.26 7.12
N GLY A 117 -1.74 2.01 7.35
CA GLY A 117 -2.28 0.84 6.68
C GLY A 117 -1.55 0.49 5.38
N LEU A 118 -1.85 -0.67 4.82
CA LEU A 118 -1.27 -1.15 3.56
C LEU A 118 -1.93 -0.46 2.36
N ALA A 119 -1.13 0.25 1.56
CA ALA A 119 -1.65 0.96 0.40
C ALA A 119 -1.99 0.02 -0.76
N ASN A 120 -3.22 0.12 -1.29
CA ASN A 120 -3.65 -0.57 -2.51
C ASN A 120 -3.18 -2.03 -2.59
N TYR A 121 -3.42 -2.81 -1.54
CA TYR A 121 -2.93 -4.18 -1.44
C TYR A 121 -3.48 -5.10 -2.54
N GLY A 122 -2.76 -6.18 -2.80
CA GLY A 122 -3.19 -7.29 -3.63
C GLY A 122 -2.64 -8.61 -3.10
N LEU A 123 -3.32 -9.70 -3.40
CA LEU A 123 -2.97 -11.03 -2.92
C LEU A 123 -2.44 -11.91 -4.06
N ASP A 124 -1.34 -12.62 -3.83
CA ASP A 124 -0.79 -13.67 -4.68
C ASP A 124 -0.82 -15.00 -3.91
N ALA A 125 -1.97 -15.65 -3.92
CA ALA A 125 -2.17 -16.91 -3.19
C ALA A 125 -1.27 -18.05 -3.71
N ASP A 126 -0.92 -18.04 -5.01
CA ASP A 126 -0.05 -19.07 -5.59
C ASP A 126 1.36 -19.04 -4.99
N ARG A 127 1.82 -17.84 -4.55
CA ARG A 127 3.14 -17.65 -3.95
C ARG A 127 3.10 -17.35 -2.47
N GLY A 128 1.93 -17.07 -1.92
CA GLY A 128 1.73 -16.66 -0.53
C GLY A 128 2.28 -15.26 -0.24
N TYR A 129 2.12 -14.33 -1.19
CA TYR A 129 2.55 -12.95 -1.03
C TYR A 129 1.38 -11.98 -0.94
N VAL A 130 1.58 -10.95 -0.12
CA VAL A 130 0.79 -9.72 -0.15
C VAL A 130 1.61 -8.63 -0.83
N TRP A 131 1.03 -7.97 -1.81
CA TRP A 131 1.63 -6.85 -2.53
C TRP A 131 1.02 -5.55 -2.08
N THR A 132 1.80 -4.48 -2.05
CA THR A 132 1.31 -3.13 -1.80
C THR A 132 1.83 -2.17 -2.86
N GLN A 133 1.06 -1.12 -3.10
CA GLN A 133 1.43 -0.05 -4.03
C GLN A 133 1.00 1.29 -3.46
N ALA A 134 1.93 2.14 -3.08
CA ALA A 134 1.67 3.53 -2.74
C ALA A 134 2.16 4.44 -3.87
N ASN A 135 1.25 5.26 -4.41
CA ASN A 135 1.58 6.28 -5.40
C ASN A 135 1.80 7.59 -4.67
N ASN A 136 3.02 8.11 -4.71
CA ASN A 136 3.43 9.29 -3.95
C ASN A 136 3.47 10.56 -4.80
N GLY A 137 3.49 10.44 -6.14
CA GLY A 137 3.51 11.59 -7.05
C GLY A 137 4.00 11.26 -8.44
N MET A 138 4.31 12.30 -9.24
CA MET A 138 4.91 12.22 -10.58
C MET A 138 4.21 11.22 -11.51
N ALA A 139 2.87 11.23 -11.55
CA ALA A 139 2.05 10.30 -12.33
C ALA A 139 2.35 8.81 -12.03
N GLY A 140 2.76 8.50 -10.79
CA GLY A 140 3.08 7.16 -10.33
C GLY A 140 4.56 6.79 -10.43
N LEU A 141 5.45 7.67 -10.90
CA LEU A 141 6.89 7.42 -10.86
C LEU A 141 7.43 7.51 -9.43
N GLU A 142 6.95 8.49 -8.63
CA GLU A 142 7.20 8.48 -7.19
C GLU A 142 6.28 7.48 -6.51
N CYS A 143 6.86 6.44 -5.94
CA CYS A 143 6.08 5.31 -5.44
C CYS A 143 6.82 4.48 -4.39
N GLU A 144 6.04 3.69 -3.68
CA GLU A 144 6.54 2.59 -2.89
C GLU A 144 5.77 1.32 -3.26
N TYR A 145 6.49 0.25 -3.60
CA TYR A 145 5.92 -1.08 -3.83
C TYR A 145 6.52 -2.05 -2.83
N GLY A 146 5.67 -2.76 -2.11
CA GLY A 146 6.07 -3.75 -1.13
C GLY A 146 5.66 -5.16 -1.53
N VAL A 147 6.50 -6.13 -1.23
CA VAL A 147 6.21 -7.56 -1.25
C VAL A 147 6.35 -8.06 0.17
N TYR A 148 5.31 -8.64 0.70
CA TYR A 148 5.23 -9.12 2.06
C TYR A 148 4.89 -10.61 2.08
N ARG A 149 5.28 -11.29 3.14
CA ARG A 149 4.93 -12.70 3.40
C ARG A 149 4.48 -12.88 4.84
N TRP A 150 3.51 -13.73 5.03
CA TRP A 150 3.05 -14.10 6.35
C TRP A 150 4.05 -14.97 7.10
N GLN A 151 4.25 -14.65 8.38
CA GLN A 151 5.00 -15.42 9.37
C GLN A 151 4.09 -15.63 10.58
N GLY A 152 3.27 -16.67 10.54
CA GLY A 152 2.16 -16.83 11.48
C GLY A 152 1.12 -15.72 11.27
N THR A 153 0.86 -14.90 12.30
CA THR A 153 -0.05 -13.75 12.23
C THR A 153 0.65 -12.42 11.92
N GLU A 154 1.96 -12.44 11.69
CA GLU A 154 2.73 -11.24 11.36
C GLU A 154 2.98 -11.16 9.85
N LEU A 155 2.76 -10.00 9.27
CA LEU A 155 3.06 -9.71 7.88
C LEU A 155 4.44 -9.05 7.79
N ALA A 156 5.44 -9.82 7.33
CA ALA A 156 6.83 -9.38 7.25
C ALA A 156 7.19 -8.90 5.84
N PRO A 157 7.94 -7.80 5.69
CA PRO A 157 8.44 -7.38 4.39
C PRO A 157 9.43 -8.41 3.83
N VAL A 158 9.34 -8.66 2.54
CA VAL A 158 10.31 -9.45 1.78
C VAL A 158 11.17 -8.52 0.95
N ARG A 159 10.52 -7.62 0.20
CA ARG A 159 11.18 -6.57 -0.58
C ARG A 159 10.35 -5.32 -0.65
N VAL A 160 11.03 -4.19 -0.71
CA VAL A 160 10.41 -2.89 -0.93
C VAL A 160 11.20 -2.14 -1.99
N LEU A 161 10.52 -1.70 -3.04
CA LEU A 161 10.98 -0.72 -4.00
C LEU A 161 10.52 0.65 -3.55
N ARG A 162 11.44 1.61 -3.49
CA ARG A 162 11.12 3.04 -3.36
C ARG A 162 11.68 3.78 -4.55
N ALA A 163 10.86 4.64 -5.13
CA ALA A 163 11.28 5.55 -6.17
C ALA A 163 10.81 6.96 -5.80
N GLU A 164 11.74 7.90 -5.76
CA GLU A 164 11.49 9.28 -5.35
C GLU A 164 12.34 10.27 -6.14
N THR A 165 11.84 11.47 -6.34
CA THR A 165 12.63 12.57 -6.88
C THR A 165 13.35 13.29 -5.76
N SER A 166 14.53 13.86 -6.05
CA SER A 166 15.24 14.65 -5.06
C SER A 166 14.44 15.93 -4.74
N SER A 167 14.36 16.24 -3.45
CA SER A 167 13.75 17.50 -3.00
C SER A 167 14.70 18.24 -2.08
N ARG A 168 14.68 19.57 -2.13
CA ARG A 168 15.46 20.42 -1.23
C ARG A 168 14.60 21.57 -0.73
N TRP A 169 14.87 21.98 0.50
CA TRP A 169 14.35 23.23 1.02
C TRP A 169 15.12 24.38 0.36
N GLN A 170 14.39 25.34 -0.15
CA GLN A 170 14.98 26.57 -0.67
C GLN A 170 14.42 27.75 0.10
N ASP A 171 15.32 28.56 0.65
CA ASP A 171 14.93 29.83 1.25
C ASP A 171 14.35 30.75 0.17
N SER A 172 13.33 31.50 0.54
CA SER A 172 12.77 32.48 -0.35
C SER A 172 13.84 33.54 -0.73
N PRO A 173 14.02 33.87 -2.03
CA PRO A 173 15.02 34.83 -2.49
C PRO A 173 14.89 36.22 -1.86
N ASP A 174 13.72 36.58 -1.34
CA ASP A 174 13.41 37.85 -0.73
C ASP A 174 13.55 37.87 0.81
N GLY A 175 14.04 36.76 1.39
CA GLY A 175 14.21 36.61 2.85
C GLY A 175 12.90 36.54 3.64
N SER A 176 11.77 36.36 2.96
CA SER A 176 10.52 36.00 3.65
C SER A 176 10.63 34.58 4.19
N TYR A 177 10.04 34.33 5.38
CA TYR A 177 10.08 33.01 6.04
C TYR A 177 9.19 31.94 5.38
N SER A 178 8.89 32.06 4.09
CA SER A 178 8.17 31.04 3.36
C SER A 178 9.16 30.00 2.81
N PHE A 179 9.23 28.85 3.45
CA PHE A 179 9.98 27.71 2.94
C PHE A 179 9.25 27.14 1.71
N ALA A 180 9.90 27.16 0.56
CA ALA A 180 9.43 26.40 -0.59
C ALA A 180 10.20 25.07 -0.65
N ILE A 181 9.48 23.97 -0.82
CA ILE A 181 10.10 22.71 -1.22
C ILE A 181 10.30 22.81 -2.73
N VAL A 182 11.55 22.80 -3.17
CA VAL A 182 11.89 22.71 -4.58
C VAL A 182 12.21 21.25 -4.88
N TYR A 183 11.38 20.62 -5.68
CA TYR A 183 11.65 19.29 -6.19
C TYR A 183 12.63 19.40 -7.35
N ASP A 184 13.74 18.66 -7.25
CA ASP A 184 14.59 18.41 -8.41
C ASP A 184 14.03 17.20 -9.15
N THR A 185 13.05 17.46 -10.01
CA THR A 185 12.36 16.41 -10.76
C THR A 185 13.18 15.85 -11.93
N ARG A 186 14.43 16.26 -12.07
CA ARG A 186 15.29 15.81 -13.16
C ARG A 186 15.83 14.40 -12.95
N ILE A 187 15.95 13.98 -11.70
CA ILE A 187 16.48 12.65 -11.35
C ILE A 187 15.45 11.93 -10.49
N LEU A 188 15.06 10.75 -10.96
CA LEU A 188 14.30 9.78 -10.19
C LEU A 188 15.29 8.76 -9.62
N HIS A 189 15.45 8.76 -8.30
CA HIS A 189 16.22 7.75 -7.58
C HIS A 189 15.31 6.58 -7.23
N ALA A 190 15.69 5.36 -7.62
CA ALA A 190 14.93 4.16 -7.29
C ALA A 190 15.86 3.12 -6.64
N ALA A 191 15.38 2.50 -5.55
CA ALA A 191 16.11 1.47 -4.83
C ALA A 191 15.20 0.31 -4.42
N VAL A 192 15.71 -0.91 -4.51
CA VAL A 192 15.09 -2.13 -3.98
C VAL A 192 15.84 -2.60 -2.75
N THR A 193 15.13 -2.69 -1.64
CA THR A 193 15.63 -3.21 -0.37
C THR A 193 15.08 -4.62 -0.14
N ASP A 194 15.94 -5.57 0.15
CA ASP A 194 15.60 -6.96 0.50
C ASP A 194 15.66 -7.13 2.02
N TYR A 195 14.61 -7.69 2.59
CA TYR A 195 14.43 -7.90 4.03
C TYR A 195 14.45 -9.39 4.40
N THR A 196 14.81 -10.28 3.46
CA THR A 196 14.79 -11.73 3.70
C THR A 196 15.77 -12.21 4.75
N ALA A 197 16.88 -11.47 4.94
CA ALA A 197 17.88 -11.77 5.96
C ALA A 197 17.54 -11.16 7.33
N ASP A 198 16.95 -9.97 7.34
CA ASP A 198 16.52 -9.26 8.55
C ASP A 198 15.30 -8.39 8.21
N VAL A 199 14.21 -8.59 8.93
CA VAL A 199 12.94 -7.88 8.71
C VAL A 199 12.97 -6.41 9.18
N TYR A 200 13.97 -6.04 9.97
CA TYR A 200 14.15 -4.68 10.50
C TYR A 200 15.27 -3.90 9.78
N GLU A 201 16.32 -4.62 9.36
CA GLU A 201 17.48 -4.03 8.69
C GLU A 201 17.64 -4.62 7.29
N GLY A 202 16.86 -4.11 6.35
CA GLY A 202 16.95 -4.54 4.95
C GLY A 202 18.27 -4.11 4.30
N SER A 203 18.67 -4.84 3.28
CA SER A 203 19.85 -4.55 2.46
C SER A 203 19.45 -4.06 1.09
N VAL A 204 19.99 -2.93 0.64
CA VAL A 204 19.80 -2.46 -0.74
C VAL A 204 20.47 -3.45 -1.70
N ILE A 205 19.67 -4.10 -2.54
CA ILE A 205 20.15 -5.09 -3.52
C ILE A 205 20.20 -4.55 -4.94
N TRP A 206 19.55 -3.42 -5.18
CA TRP A 206 19.55 -2.72 -6.46
C TRP A 206 19.20 -1.25 -6.22
N GLU A 207 19.91 -0.37 -6.91
CA GLU A 207 19.60 1.06 -6.96
C GLU A 207 19.95 1.64 -8.32
N LYS A 208 19.22 2.65 -8.75
CA LYS A 208 19.47 3.35 -10.00
C LYS A 208 18.88 4.74 -10.00
N ASP A 209 19.64 5.67 -10.58
CA ASP A 209 19.17 7.00 -10.93
C ASP A 209 18.71 7.03 -12.40
N PHE A 210 17.54 7.59 -12.64
CA PHE A 210 17.01 7.84 -13.98
C PHE A 210 16.99 9.35 -14.22
N SER A 211 17.69 9.80 -15.25
CA SER A 211 17.65 11.19 -15.70
C SER A 211 16.42 11.42 -16.55
N MET A 212 15.44 12.15 -16.03
CA MET A 212 14.17 12.41 -16.72
C MET A 212 14.27 13.53 -17.77
N GLU A 213 15.38 14.27 -17.81
CA GLU A 213 15.66 15.31 -18.82
C GLU A 213 16.43 14.77 -20.03
N GLU A 214 16.94 13.54 -19.96
CA GLU A 214 17.64 12.96 -21.11
C GLU A 214 16.70 12.77 -22.30
N GLU A 215 17.19 13.14 -23.48
CA GLU A 215 16.48 12.87 -24.72
C GLU A 215 16.30 11.36 -24.88
N GLY A 216 15.05 10.90 -24.82
CA GLY A 216 14.71 9.48 -24.89
C GLY A 216 14.40 8.82 -23.54
N PHE A 217 14.29 9.58 -22.42
CA PHE A 217 13.75 8.99 -21.19
C PHE A 217 12.38 8.36 -21.44
N ASP A 218 12.28 7.07 -21.17
CA ASP A 218 11.02 6.30 -21.24
C ASP A 218 10.63 5.82 -19.84
N GLY A 219 9.59 6.45 -19.28
CA GLY A 219 9.05 6.07 -17.99
C GLY A 219 8.54 4.62 -17.93
N ALA A 220 8.09 4.06 -19.06
CA ALA A 220 7.67 2.67 -19.10
C ALA A 220 8.86 1.71 -19.01
N GLN A 221 9.99 2.04 -19.63
CA GLN A 221 11.23 1.28 -19.51
C GLN A 221 11.79 1.37 -18.09
N ALA A 222 11.78 2.55 -17.46
CA ALA A 222 12.19 2.73 -16.07
C ALA A 222 11.36 1.83 -15.15
N TRP A 223 10.05 1.76 -15.38
CA TRP A 223 9.16 0.86 -14.65
C TRP A 223 9.49 -0.62 -14.87
N ASP A 224 9.71 -1.05 -16.09
CA ASP A 224 10.05 -2.44 -16.39
C ASP A 224 11.36 -2.86 -15.68
N GLU A 225 12.34 -1.94 -15.56
CA GLU A 225 13.59 -2.19 -14.83
C GLU A 225 13.37 -2.27 -13.30
N MET A 226 12.59 -1.36 -12.74
CA MET A 226 12.25 -1.35 -11.31
C MET A 226 11.47 -2.61 -10.91
N ASP A 227 10.47 -3.00 -11.72
CA ASP A 227 9.68 -4.23 -11.49
C ASP A 227 10.55 -5.48 -11.60
N ALA A 228 11.44 -5.54 -12.59
CA ALA A 228 12.37 -6.65 -12.73
C ALA A 228 13.31 -6.77 -11.51
N ALA A 229 13.78 -5.65 -10.96
CA ALA A 229 14.62 -5.64 -9.75
C ALA A 229 13.84 -6.09 -8.51
N LEU A 230 12.60 -5.60 -8.34
CA LEU A 230 11.74 -5.95 -7.22
C LEU A 230 11.42 -7.46 -7.21
N THR A 231 11.18 -8.04 -8.39
CA THR A 231 10.68 -9.42 -8.53
C THR A 231 11.77 -10.46 -8.78
N ALA A 232 13.03 -10.05 -8.93
CA ALA A 232 14.14 -10.95 -9.23
C ALA A 232 14.31 -12.05 -8.16
N GLY A 233 14.03 -13.31 -8.52
CA GLY A 233 14.20 -14.47 -7.63
C GLY A 233 13.14 -14.65 -6.53
N LEU A 234 12.00 -13.93 -6.59
CA LEU A 234 10.80 -14.16 -5.75
C LEU A 234 10.01 -15.37 -6.23
#